data_d7e63af53fdc67469ce73802c9e1a33f
#
_entry.id   d7e63af53fdc67469ce73802c9e1a33f
#
_cell.length_a   1.000
_cell.length_b   1.000
_cell.length_c   1.000
_cell.angle_alpha   90.00
_cell.angle_beta   90.00
_cell.angle_gamma   90.00
#
_symmetry.space_group_name_H-M   'P 1'
#
loop_
_entity.id
_entity.type
_entity.pdbx_description
1 polymer ?
#
loop_
_entity_poly.entity_id
_entity_poly.type
_entity_poly.pdbx_seq_one_letter_code
_entity_poly.pdbx_strand_id
1 'polypeptide(L)'
;MQANKTADNQYLIPLIDGTIENIDITDGILLTTSEFVSQEDIEMTTTHDDLSLFQISFCIDGNMEWSYINNEVVHQFQIAAQQSQVRYGTFKECRSKISGNRKFKGISITLDEKIFEQIF
;
A
#
# COMPACT_ATOMS: atom_id res chain seq x y z
N MET A 1 12.60 -11.05 -8.51
CA MET A 1 13.03 -9.69 -8.82
C MET A 1 12.53 -8.72 -7.76
N GLN A 2 13.28 -7.69 -7.51
CA GLN A 2 12.94 -6.73 -6.46
C GLN A 2 12.94 -5.32 -7.03
N ALA A 3 11.86 -4.59 -6.79
CA ALA A 3 11.75 -3.19 -7.16
C ALA A 3 11.91 -2.33 -5.91
N ASN A 4 13.12 -1.85 -5.69
CA ASN A 4 13.44 -1.02 -4.53
C ASN A 4 13.31 0.44 -4.90
N LYS A 5 12.08 0.94 -4.85
CA LYS A 5 11.85 2.34 -5.18
C LYS A 5 10.77 2.93 -4.29
N THR A 6 10.89 4.22 -4.06
CA THR A 6 9.78 5.00 -3.58
C THR A 6 8.61 4.74 -4.50
N ALA A 7 7.41 4.73 -4.01
CA ALA A 7 6.19 4.29 -4.66
C ALA A 7 5.98 4.85 -6.08
N ASP A 8 6.90 4.56 -6.98
CA ASP A 8 6.79 4.91 -8.39
C ASP A 8 6.28 3.69 -9.15
N ASN A 9 5.01 3.73 -9.54
CA ASN A 9 4.35 2.65 -10.24
C ASN A 9 4.99 2.31 -11.58
N GLN A 10 5.80 3.20 -12.12
CA GLN A 10 6.49 2.94 -13.38
C GLN A 10 7.42 1.75 -13.32
N TYR A 11 7.99 1.46 -12.17
CA TYR A 11 8.86 0.30 -11.98
C TYR A 11 8.10 -1.01 -12.01
N LEU A 12 6.81 -0.98 -11.74
CA LEU A 12 5.97 -2.17 -11.69
C LEU A 12 5.31 -2.49 -13.03
N ILE A 13 5.18 -1.51 -13.91
CA ILE A 13 4.49 -1.67 -15.20
C ILE A 13 4.93 -2.89 -16.00
N PRO A 14 6.24 -3.19 -16.14
CA PRO A 14 6.65 -4.36 -16.89
C PRO A 14 6.28 -5.70 -16.26
N LEU A 15 5.99 -5.73 -14.95
CA LEU A 15 5.71 -6.94 -14.20
C LEU A 15 4.23 -7.12 -13.87
N ILE A 16 3.48 -6.05 -13.97
CA ILE A 16 2.06 -6.01 -13.59
C ILE A 16 1.20 -5.87 -14.84
N ASP A 17 0.20 -6.73 -14.93
CA ASP A 17 -0.88 -6.60 -15.92
C ASP A 17 -2.12 -6.10 -15.20
N GLY A 18 -2.50 -4.88 -15.49
CA GLY A 18 -3.64 -4.23 -14.84
C GLY A 18 -3.36 -2.76 -14.54
N THR A 19 -4.07 -2.23 -13.55
CA THR A 19 -4.01 -0.81 -13.22
C THR A 19 -3.86 -0.58 -11.72
N ILE A 20 -3.13 0.47 -11.39
CA ILE A 20 -3.10 1.06 -10.05
C ILE A 20 -3.31 2.56 -10.27
N GLU A 21 -4.39 3.09 -9.71
CA GLU A 21 -4.73 4.50 -9.85
C GLU A 21 -4.74 5.18 -8.50
N ASN A 22 -4.09 6.34 -8.45
CA ASN A 22 -4.09 7.21 -7.28
C ASN A 22 -4.88 8.48 -7.63
N ILE A 23 -5.89 8.78 -6.84
CA ILE A 23 -6.77 9.92 -7.07
C ILE A 23 -6.72 10.80 -5.83
N ASP A 24 -6.25 12.03 -5.99
CA ASP A 24 -6.32 13.04 -4.94
C ASP A 24 -7.75 13.56 -4.86
N ILE A 25 -8.48 13.18 -3.81
CA ILE A 25 -9.84 13.67 -3.59
C ILE A 25 -9.80 15.12 -3.16
N THR A 26 -8.88 15.43 -2.24
CA THR A 26 -8.59 16.76 -1.76
C THR A 26 -7.22 16.72 -1.10
N ASP A 27 -6.70 17.86 -0.67
CA ASP A 27 -5.41 17.90 0.03
C ASP A 27 -5.42 16.95 1.25
N GLY A 28 -4.49 16.02 1.24
CA GLY A 28 -4.32 15.09 2.35
C GLY A 28 -5.22 13.87 2.32
N ILE A 29 -6.08 13.70 1.31
CA ILE A 29 -6.91 12.50 1.13
C ILE A 29 -6.63 11.86 -0.22
N LEU A 30 -6.10 10.66 -0.19
CA LEU A 30 -5.73 9.89 -1.38
C LEU A 30 -6.58 8.63 -1.47
N LEU A 31 -7.23 8.44 -2.62
CA LEU A 31 -7.90 7.19 -2.95
C LEU A 31 -7.02 6.40 -3.90
N THR A 32 -6.76 5.15 -3.55
CA THR A 32 -6.00 4.24 -4.41
C THR A 32 -6.87 3.06 -4.79
N THR A 33 -7.00 2.81 -6.09
CA THR A 33 -7.67 1.61 -6.59
C THR A 33 -6.66 0.75 -7.31
N SER A 34 -6.73 -0.56 -7.09
CA SER A 34 -5.79 -1.51 -7.66
C SER A 34 -6.52 -2.71 -8.22
N GLU A 35 -6.18 -3.10 -9.43
CA GLU A 35 -6.65 -4.34 -10.04
C GLU A 35 -5.56 -4.84 -10.99
N PHE A 36 -4.85 -5.89 -10.58
CA PHE A 36 -3.72 -6.36 -11.36
C PHE A 36 -3.38 -7.81 -11.07
N VAL A 37 -2.59 -8.37 -11.98
CA VAL A 37 -1.88 -9.65 -11.81
C VAL A 37 -0.40 -9.38 -12.01
N SER A 38 0.43 -9.84 -11.10
CA SER A 38 1.88 -9.79 -11.27
C SER A 38 2.37 -11.10 -11.87
N GLN A 39 3.36 -11.02 -12.77
CA GLN A 39 3.94 -12.20 -13.38
C GLN A 39 4.80 -13.01 -12.43
N GLU A 40 5.36 -12.37 -11.42
CA GLU A 40 6.21 -13.01 -10.42
C GLU A 40 6.03 -12.35 -9.07
N ASP A 41 6.57 -12.97 -8.03
CA ASP A 41 6.57 -12.39 -6.70
C ASP A 41 7.39 -11.12 -6.70
N ILE A 42 6.82 -10.05 -6.13
CA ILE A 42 7.47 -8.75 -6.06
C ILE A 42 7.50 -8.29 -4.61
N GLU A 43 8.64 -7.74 -4.21
CA GLU A 43 8.75 -6.99 -2.96
C GLU A 43 9.12 -5.55 -3.29
N MET A 44 8.32 -4.63 -2.79
CA MET A 44 8.51 -3.19 -2.96
C MET A 44 8.85 -2.55 -1.64
N THR A 45 9.86 -1.69 -1.64
CA THR A 45 10.24 -0.95 -0.44
C THR A 45 10.13 0.54 -0.71
N THR A 46 9.44 1.25 0.18
CA THR A 46 9.40 2.71 0.18
C THR A 46 9.97 3.21 1.50
N THR A 47 10.74 4.29 1.43
CA THR A 47 11.33 4.91 2.62
C THR A 47 10.81 6.33 2.77
N HIS A 48 10.61 6.74 4.01
CA HIS A 48 10.07 8.05 4.36
C HIS A 48 10.78 8.61 5.58
N ASP A 49 10.74 9.94 5.71
CA ASP A 49 11.22 10.63 6.91
C ASP A 49 10.03 10.80 7.86
N ASP A 50 9.86 9.84 8.78
CA ASP A 50 8.82 9.90 9.83
C ASP A 50 7.42 10.25 9.31
N LEU A 51 6.92 9.43 8.39
CA LEU A 51 5.59 9.62 7.83
C LEU A 51 4.53 9.02 8.75
N SER A 52 3.57 9.86 9.15
CA SER A 52 2.40 9.42 9.91
C SER A 52 1.20 9.36 8.97
N LEU A 53 0.57 8.20 8.92
CA LEU A 53 -0.58 7.94 8.05
C LEU A 53 -1.70 7.26 8.80
N PHE A 54 -2.91 7.55 8.36
CA PHE A 54 -4.10 6.76 8.66
C PHE A 54 -4.61 6.18 7.34
N GLN A 55 -4.80 4.88 7.28
CA GLN A 55 -5.21 4.23 6.04
C GLN A 55 -6.28 3.18 6.31
N ILE A 56 -7.32 3.21 5.48
CA ILE A 56 -8.38 2.20 5.46
C ILE A 56 -8.24 1.45 4.14
N SER A 57 -8.11 0.14 4.22
CA SER A 57 -7.94 -0.72 3.05
C SER A 57 -9.03 -1.77 2.98
N PHE A 58 -9.51 -2.02 1.77
CA PHE A 58 -10.47 -3.07 1.46
C PHE A 58 -9.87 -3.96 0.40
N CYS A 59 -9.81 -5.26 0.66
CA CYS A 59 -9.38 -6.24 -0.33
C CYS A 59 -10.61 -6.92 -0.91
N ILE A 60 -10.77 -6.84 -2.23
CA ILE A 60 -11.89 -7.45 -2.93
C ILE A 60 -11.51 -8.85 -3.38
N ASP A 61 -10.28 -9.00 -3.91
CA ASP A 61 -9.79 -10.28 -4.41
C ASP A 61 -8.29 -10.38 -4.15
N GLY A 62 -7.81 -11.59 -3.86
CA GLY A 62 -6.39 -11.84 -3.61
C GLY A 62 -5.98 -11.57 -2.17
N ASN A 63 -4.72 -11.29 -2.00
CA ASN A 63 -4.16 -10.93 -0.69
C ASN A 63 -2.95 -10.01 -0.88
N MET A 64 -2.57 -9.34 0.18
CA MET A 64 -1.37 -8.51 0.21
C MET A 64 -0.79 -8.48 1.61
N GLU A 65 0.52 -8.38 1.69
CA GLU A 65 1.25 -8.27 2.94
C GLU A 65 2.06 -7.00 2.97
N TRP A 66 2.10 -6.36 4.14
CA TRP A 66 2.93 -5.18 4.37
C TRP A 66 3.72 -5.32 5.65
N SER A 67 4.89 -4.70 5.67
CA SER A 67 5.67 -4.53 6.90
C SER A 67 6.00 -3.05 7.06
N TYR A 68 5.64 -2.48 8.19
CA TYR A 68 6.04 -1.12 8.57
C TYR A 68 7.21 -1.21 9.52
N ILE A 69 8.29 -0.53 9.19
CA ILE A 69 9.52 -0.59 9.94
C ILE A 69 9.86 0.80 10.46
N ASN A 70 10.04 0.89 11.77
CA ASN A 70 10.48 2.10 12.44
C ASN A 70 11.63 1.74 13.36
N ASN A 71 12.84 2.08 12.96
CA ASN A 71 14.08 1.64 13.60
C ASN A 71 14.16 0.11 13.61
N GLU A 72 14.18 -0.52 14.80
CA GLU A 72 14.26 -1.98 14.92
C GLU A 72 12.89 -2.64 15.09
N VAL A 73 11.84 -1.84 15.17
CA VAL A 73 10.49 -2.34 15.37
C VAL A 73 9.84 -2.62 14.03
N VAL A 74 9.31 -3.84 13.86
CA VAL A 74 8.65 -4.27 12.65
C VAL A 74 7.21 -4.64 12.96
N HIS A 75 6.27 -4.01 12.27
CA HIS A 75 4.85 -4.35 12.35
C HIS A 75 4.42 -4.96 11.04
N GLN A 76 3.88 -6.18 11.10
CA GLN A 76 3.41 -6.90 9.92
C GLN A 76 1.90 -6.89 9.83
N PHE A 77 1.39 -6.69 8.62
CA PHE A 77 -0.03 -6.64 8.32
C PHE A 77 -0.33 -7.50 7.11
N GLN A 78 -1.49 -8.14 7.12
CA GLN A 78 -2.00 -8.93 6.00
C GLN A 78 -3.45 -8.58 5.77
N ILE A 79 -3.86 -8.62 4.51
CA ILE A 79 -5.26 -8.51 4.16
C ILE A 79 -5.58 -9.56 3.09
N ALA A 80 -6.70 -10.23 3.24
CA ALA A 80 -7.19 -11.22 2.28
C ALA A 80 -8.53 -10.79 1.71
N ALA A 81 -9.01 -11.54 0.72
CA ALA A 81 -10.25 -11.22 0.03
C ALA A 81 -11.41 -11.04 0.99
N GLN A 82 -12.20 -10.01 0.75
CA GLN A 82 -13.38 -9.61 1.53
C GLN A 82 -13.08 -9.14 2.94
N GLN A 83 -11.84 -8.75 3.20
CA GLN A 83 -11.44 -8.16 4.47
C GLN A 83 -11.22 -6.67 4.32
N SER A 84 -11.39 -5.96 5.42
CA SER A 84 -11.00 -4.56 5.55
C SER A 84 -10.02 -4.41 6.71
N GLN A 85 -9.21 -3.38 6.64
CA GLN A 85 -8.19 -3.14 7.65
C GLN A 85 -7.99 -1.64 7.83
N VAL A 86 -7.82 -1.23 9.07
CA VAL A 86 -7.46 0.15 9.41
C VAL A 86 -6.05 0.12 9.99
N ARG A 87 -5.20 0.97 9.45
CA ARG A 87 -3.82 1.09 9.91
C ARG A 87 -3.51 2.54 10.23
N TYR A 88 -2.83 2.73 11.34
CA TYR A 88 -2.41 4.05 11.77
C TYR A 88 -1.04 3.95 12.42
N GLY A 89 -0.16 4.87 12.12
CA GLY A 89 1.13 4.94 12.77
C GLY A 89 2.15 5.78 12.03
N THR A 90 3.32 5.88 12.63
CA THR A 90 4.49 6.55 12.05
C THR A 90 5.51 5.49 11.67
N PHE A 91 6.04 5.57 10.46
CA PHE A 91 7.04 4.62 10.00
C PHE A 91 8.06 5.29 9.07
N LYS A 92 9.23 4.68 8.98
CA LYS A 92 10.31 5.13 8.09
C LYS A 92 10.42 4.28 6.83
N GLU A 93 10.02 3.03 6.91
CA GLU A 93 10.10 2.11 5.79
C GLU A 93 8.84 1.27 5.72
N CYS A 94 8.32 1.09 4.52
CA CYS A 94 7.22 0.20 4.25
C CYS A 94 7.65 -0.81 3.18
N ARG A 95 7.45 -2.10 3.45
CA ARG A 95 7.68 -3.17 2.50
C ARG A 95 6.36 -3.82 2.15
N SER A 96 6.08 -3.93 0.85
CA SER A 96 4.88 -4.57 0.35
C SER A 96 5.26 -5.82 -0.43
N LYS A 97 4.55 -6.91 -0.19
CA LYS A 97 4.76 -8.17 -0.92
C LYS A 97 3.55 -8.48 -1.77
N ILE A 98 3.80 -8.71 -3.05
CA ILE A 98 2.79 -9.06 -4.04
C ILE A 98 3.11 -10.45 -4.55
N SER A 99 2.14 -11.36 -4.44
CA SER A 99 2.30 -12.74 -4.94
C SER A 99 2.12 -12.80 -6.44
N GLY A 100 3.01 -13.51 -7.12
CA GLY A 100 2.92 -13.73 -8.56
C GLY A 100 1.78 -14.64 -8.95
N ASN A 101 1.26 -14.42 -10.16
CA ASN A 101 0.21 -15.22 -10.79
C ASN A 101 -1.10 -15.28 -9.99
N ARG A 102 -1.35 -14.26 -9.18
CA ARG A 102 -2.58 -14.10 -8.43
C ARG A 102 -3.16 -12.72 -8.69
N LYS A 103 -4.46 -12.69 -8.93
CA LYS A 103 -5.16 -11.41 -9.10
C LYS A 103 -5.28 -10.73 -7.75
N PHE A 104 -4.96 -9.45 -7.73
CA PHE A 104 -5.24 -8.59 -6.60
C PHE A 104 -6.21 -7.50 -7.02
N LYS A 105 -7.22 -7.25 -6.22
CA LYS A 105 -8.14 -6.14 -6.39
C LYS A 105 -8.44 -5.52 -5.04
N GLY A 106 -8.20 -4.23 -4.93
CA GLY A 106 -8.37 -3.54 -3.67
C GLY A 106 -8.60 -2.05 -3.82
N ILE A 107 -9.04 -1.46 -2.73
CA ILE A 107 -9.26 -0.01 -2.60
C ILE A 107 -8.70 0.42 -1.27
N SER A 108 -7.98 1.53 -1.26
CA SER A 108 -7.54 2.13 -0.01
C SER A 108 -7.77 3.63 0.00
N ILE A 109 -8.03 4.15 1.19
CA ILE A 109 -8.17 5.58 1.45
C ILE A 109 -7.08 5.94 2.44
N THR A 110 -6.25 6.89 2.07
CA THR A 110 -5.15 7.35 2.91
C THR A 110 -5.38 8.80 3.31
N LEU A 111 -5.32 9.05 4.61
CA LEU A 111 -5.42 10.39 5.16
C LEU A 111 -4.05 10.77 5.71
N ASP A 112 -3.59 11.99 5.44
CA ASP A 112 -2.38 12.48 6.10
C ASP A 112 -2.70 12.90 7.55
N GLU A 113 -1.67 13.16 8.32
CA GLU A 113 -1.81 13.50 9.73
C GLU A 113 -2.68 14.72 9.95
N LYS A 114 -2.55 15.73 9.12
CA LYS A 114 -3.34 16.96 9.23
C LYS A 114 -4.83 16.71 9.08
N ILE A 115 -5.20 15.94 8.07
CA ILE A 115 -6.61 15.63 7.81
C ILE A 115 -7.15 14.73 8.91
N PHE A 116 -6.37 13.76 9.34
CA PHE A 116 -6.76 12.88 10.44
C PHE A 116 -7.08 13.68 11.70
N GLU A 117 -6.25 14.65 12.06
CA GLU A 117 -6.46 15.49 13.22
C GLU A 117 -7.71 16.38 13.11
N GLN A 118 -8.07 16.81 11.90
CA GLN A 118 -9.28 17.61 11.68
C GLN A 118 -10.57 16.79 11.82
N ILE A 119 -10.52 15.50 11.46
CA ILE A 119 -11.70 14.64 11.47
C ILE A 119 -11.91 14.00 12.85
N PHE A 120 -10.84 13.63 13.48
CA PHE A 120 -10.83 12.90 14.75
C PHE A 120 -10.19 13.70 15.87
#